data_1f93b8a145c5c9d1392e1fc4f061fc30
#
_entry.id   1f93b8a145c5c9d1392e1fc4f061fc30
#
_cell.length_a   1.000
_cell.length_b   1.000
_cell.length_c   1.000
_cell.angle_alpha   90.00
_cell.angle_beta   90.00
_cell.angle_gamma   90.00
#
_symmetry.space_group_name_H-M   'P 1'
#
loop_
_entity.id
_entity.type
_entity.pdbx_description
1 polymer ?
#
loop_
_entity_poly.entity_id
_entity_poly.type
_entity_poly.pdbx_seq_one_letter_code
_entity_poly.pdbx_strand_id
1 'polypeptide(L)'
;IQAEVESHPIVLFMKGTAQFPMCGFSSRAVQALKSAGATQLHTVNVLEDPEIRANLPRYSNWPTFPQLFIHGELIGGCDITLELFESGELARMISETHAQ
;
A
#
# COMPACT_ATOMS: atom_id res chain seq x y z
N ILE A 1 6.26 1.27 -12.75
CA ILE A 1 5.58 1.75 -11.54
C ILE A 1 4.16 2.21 -11.87
N GLN A 2 4.00 3.04 -12.88
CA GLN A 2 2.67 3.52 -13.28
C GLN A 2 1.74 2.37 -13.65
N ALA A 3 2.23 1.38 -14.38
CA ALA A 3 1.43 0.22 -14.75
C ALA A 3 0.97 -0.56 -13.52
N GLU A 4 1.82 -0.71 -12.51
CA GLU A 4 1.46 -1.40 -11.27
C GLU A 4 0.34 -0.69 -10.54
N VAL A 5 0.46 0.63 -10.36
CA VAL A 5 -0.53 1.38 -9.57
C VAL A 5 -1.85 1.56 -10.31
N GLU A 6 -1.84 1.52 -11.63
CA GLU A 6 -3.04 1.68 -12.45
C GLU A 6 -3.77 0.36 -12.70
N SER A 7 -3.04 -0.77 -12.64
CA SER A 7 -3.60 -2.09 -12.95
C SER A 7 -4.39 -2.71 -11.81
N HIS A 8 -4.22 -2.20 -10.59
CA HIS A 8 -4.87 -2.76 -9.40
C HIS A 8 -5.50 -1.65 -8.58
N PRO A 9 -6.68 -1.88 -8.00
CA PRO A 9 -7.36 -0.85 -7.21
C PRO A 9 -6.62 -0.49 -5.93
N ILE A 10 -5.97 -1.45 -5.29
CA ILE A 10 -5.22 -1.22 -4.04
C ILE A 10 -3.84 -1.85 -4.20
N VAL A 11 -2.80 -1.02 -4.12
CA VAL A 11 -1.41 -1.47 -4.25
C VAL A 11 -0.61 -1.00 -3.04
N LEU A 12 0.07 -1.93 -2.40
CA LEU A 12 1.00 -1.61 -1.32
C LEU A 12 2.42 -2.02 -1.73
N PHE A 13 3.29 -1.03 -1.86
CA PHE A 13 4.72 -1.29 -2.05
C PHE A 13 5.34 -1.43 -0.66
N MET A 14 5.91 -2.59 -0.38
CA MET A 14 6.35 -2.93 0.97
C MET A 14 7.68 -3.68 0.95
N LYS A 15 8.30 -3.79 2.10
CA LYS A 15 9.49 -4.62 2.29
C LYS A 15 9.04 -6.00 2.76
N GLY A 16 9.27 -7.00 1.89
CA GLY A 16 8.78 -8.35 2.11
C GLY A 16 7.48 -8.62 1.40
N THR A 17 6.80 -9.70 1.78
CA THR A 17 5.52 -10.10 1.23
C THR A 17 4.42 -9.92 2.28
N ALA A 18 3.15 -10.01 1.84
CA ALA A 18 2.03 -9.93 2.77
C ALA A 18 2.08 -11.02 3.84
N GLN A 19 2.57 -12.21 3.47
CA GLN A 19 2.70 -13.35 4.37
C GLN A 19 3.94 -13.25 5.26
N PHE A 20 5.02 -12.65 4.73
CA PHE A 20 6.30 -12.55 5.43
C PHE A 20 6.85 -11.12 5.31
N PRO A 21 6.25 -10.14 6.02
CA PRO A 21 6.77 -8.78 6.00
C PRO A 21 8.17 -8.72 6.62
N MET A 22 9.05 -7.95 5.99
CA MET A 22 10.45 -7.81 6.42
C MET A 22 10.70 -6.50 7.15
N CYS A 23 9.66 -5.80 7.55
CA CYS A 23 9.73 -4.50 8.21
C CYS A 23 8.49 -4.32 9.06
N GLY A 24 8.65 -3.83 10.29
CA GLY A 24 7.52 -3.62 11.19
C GLY A 24 6.48 -2.64 10.65
N PHE A 25 6.93 -1.61 9.94
CA PHE A 25 6.01 -0.65 9.32
C PHE A 25 5.20 -1.29 8.21
N SER A 26 5.83 -2.12 7.37
CA SER A 26 5.13 -2.87 6.33
C SER A 26 4.13 -3.86 6.91
N SER A 27 4.51 -4.54 8.00
CA SER A 27 3.63 -5.47 8.70
C SER A 27 2.37 -4.80 9.21
N ARG A 28 2.51 -3.64 9.85
CA ARG A 28 1.36 -2.90 10.39
C ARG A 28 0.44 -2.42 9.28
N ALA A 29 1.00 -1.94 8.18
CA ALA A 29 0.21 -1.47 7.04
C ALA A 29 -0.61 -2.62 6.44
N VAL A 30 0.00 -3.80 6.24
CA VAL A 30 -0.71 -4.97 5.73
C VAL A 30 -1.85 -5.36 6.66
N GLN A 31 -1.59 -5.40 7.96
CA GLN A 31 -2.60 -5.79 8.95
C GLN A 31 -3.78 -4.82 8.95
N ALA A 32 -3.51 -3.52 8.89
CA ALA A 32 -4.55 -2.50 8.83
C ALA A 32 -5.41 -2.67 7.59
N LEU A 33 -4.79 -2.90 6.43
CA LEU A 33 -5.50 -3.09 5.17
C LEU A 33 -6.37 -4.34 5.20
N LYS A 34 -5.86 -5.45 5.71
CA LYS A 34 -6.63 -6.68 5.85
C LYS A 34 -7.81 -6.50 6.81
N SER A 35 -7.56 -5.85 7.94
CA SER A 35 -8.61 -5.58 8.93
C SER A 35 -9.68 -4.64 8.40
N ALA A 36 -9.32 -3.75 7.49
CA ALA A 36 -10.26 -2.84 6.85
C ALA A 36 -11.02 -3.48 5.68
N GLY A 37 -10.76 -4.75 5.37
CA GLY A 37 -11.50 -5.48 4.35
C GLY A 37 -10.90 -5.49 2.96
N ALA A 38 -9.60 -5.22 2.83
CA ALA A 38 -8.93 -5.20 1.53
C ALA A 38 -8.74 -6.62 0.99
N THR A 39 -9.74 -7.14 0.25
CA THR A 39 -9.69 -8.46 -0.36
C THR A 39 -8.95 -8.46 -1.70
N GLN A 40 -8.83 -7.32 -2.35
CA GLN A 40 -8.16 -7.16 -3.64
C GLN A 40 -6.83 -6.40 -3.48
N LEU A 41 -6.13 -6.67 -2.40
CA LEU A 41 -4.84 -6.04 -2.14
C LEU A 41 -3.75 -6.68 -2.99
N HIS A 42 -3.10 -5.85 -3.82
CA HIS A 42 -1.92 -6.25 -4.56
C HIS A 42 -0.69 -5.70 -3.83
N THR A 43 0.23 -6.58 -3.46
CA THR A 43 1.47 -6.16 -2.80
C THR A 43 2.66 -6.33 -3.73
N VAL A 44 3.61 -5.41 -3.62
CA VAL A 44 4.87 -5.44 -4.38
C VAL A 44 6.01 -5.43 -3.38
N ASN A 45 6.85 -6.47 -3.44
CA ASN A 45 8.02 -6.55 -2.56
C ASN A 45 9.18 -5.77 -3.17
N VAL A 46 9.44 -4.58 -2.65
CA VAL A 46 10.48 -3.70 -3.18
C VAL A 46 11.88 -4.26 -2.94
N LEU A 47 12.04 -5.23 -2.03
CA LEU A 47 13.34 -5.87 -1.81
C LEU A 47 13.73 -6.78 -2.97
N GLU A 48 12.76 -7.25 -3.75
CA GLU A 48 13.00 -8.10 -4.92
C GLU A 48 13.03 -7.32 -6.23
N ASP A 49 12.75 -6.02 -6.19
CA ASP A 49 12.70 -5.18 -7.38
C ASP A 49 13.54 -3.92 -7.17
N PRO A 50 14.85 -3.98 -7.49
CA PRO A 50 15.74 -2.82 -7.27
C PRO A 50 15.34 -1.59 -8.06
N GLU A 51 14.75 -1.75 -9.24
CA GLU A 51 14.32 -0.60 -10.06
C GLU A 51 13.17 0.14 -9.37
N ILE A 52 12.17 -0.58 -8.90
CA ILE A 52 11.05 0.03 -8.18
C ILE A 52 11.56 0.68 -6.91
N ARG A 53 12.41 -0.02 -6.15
CA ARG A 53 12.95 0.51 -4.90
C ARG A 53 13.71 1.82 -5.12
N ALA A 54 14.47 1.92 -6.22
CA ALA A 54 15.26 3.11 -6.54
C ALA A 54 14.41 4.26 -7.08
N ASN A 55 13.36 3.96 -7.86
CA ASN A 55 12.63 4.96 -8.61
C ASN A 55 11.29 5.37 -8.01
N LEU A 56 10.67 4.50 -7.21
CA LEU A 56 9.36 4.79 -6.63
C LEU A 56 9.33 6.07 -5.78
N PRO A 57 10.33 6.34 -4.92
CA PRO A 57 10.30 7.59 -4.13
C PRO A 57 10.22 8.83 -4.99
N ARG A 58 10.84 8.81 -6.15
CA ARG A 58 10.83 9.92 -7.09
C ARG A 58 9.47 10.04 -7.80
N TYR A 59 8.89 8.91 -8.19
CA TYR A 59 7.58 8.85 -8.84
C TYR A 59 6.49 9.37 -7.90
N SER A 60 6.51 8.92 -6.65
CA SER A 60 5.48 9.25 -5.67
C SER A 60 5.75 10.53 -4.89
N ASN A 61 6.96 11.05 -4.96
CA ASN A 61 7.44 12.13 -4.10
C ASN A 61 7.30 11.76 -2.63
N TRP A 62 7.57 10.49 -2.29
CA TRP A 62 7.47 9.94 -0.94
C TRP A 62 8.72 9.13 -0.65
N PRO A 63 9.51 9.46 0.39
CA PRO A 63 10.87 8.94 0.54
C PRO A 63 10.97 7.53 1.12
N THR A 64 9.94 7.02 1.77
CA THR A 64 10.04 5.78 2.56
C THR A 64 9.04 4.72 2.12
N PHE A 65 9.22 3.50 2.63
CA PHE A 65 8.30 2.39 2.45
C PHE A 65 7.72 2.01 3.81
N PRO A 66 6.49 1.48 3.88
CA PRO A 66 5.61 1.13 2.77
C PRO A 66 4.96 2.35 2.12
N GLN A 67 4.43 2.16 0.90
CA GLN A 67 3.66 3.19 0.20
C GLN A 67 2.35 2.59 -0.28
N LEU A 68 1.23 3.18 0.11
CA LEU A 68 -0.10 2.73 -0.25
C LEU A 68 -0.66 3.60 -1.37
N PHE A 69 -1.14 2.93 -2.44
CA PHE A 69 -1.84 3.58 -3.53
C PHE A 69 -3.26 3.00 -3.64
N ILE A 70 -4.25 3.87 -3.83
CA ILE A 70 -5.63 3.47 -4.10
C ILE A 70 -6.08 4.20 -5.36
N HIS A 71 -6.54 3.44 -6.37
CA HIS A 71 -6.92 3.96 -7.68
C HIS A 71 -5.82 4.82 -8.31
N GLY A 72 -4.57 4.40 -8.17
CA GLY A 72 -3.43 5.09 -8.76
C GLY A 72 -2.96 6.32 -7.99
N GLU A 73 -3.61 6.67 -6.90
CA GLU A 73 -3.24 7.83 -6.08
C GLU A 73 -2.48 7.41 -4.84
N LEU A 74 -1.38 8.09 -4.56
CA LEU A 74 -0.63 7.87 -3.32
C LEU A 74 -1.47 8.31 -2.13
N ILE A 75 -1.72 7.37 -1.23
CA ILE A 75 -2.41 7.68 0.04
C ILE A 75 -1.40 8.07 1.10
N GLY A 76 -0.31 7.31 1.23
CA GLY A 76 0.76 7.59 2.18
C GLY A 76 1.49 6.36 2.63
N GLY A 77 2.21 6.49 3.74
CA GLY A 77 2.96 5.40 4.35
C GLY A 77 2.21 4.74 5.50
N CYS A 78 2.98 4.10 6.39
CA CYS A 78 2.43 3.35 7.52
C CYS A 78 1.59 4.25 8.44
N ASP A 79 2.11 5.41 8.82
CA ASP A 79 1.42 6.28 9.80
C ASP A 79 0.08 6.75 9.28
N ILE A 80 0.03 7.20 8.02
CA ILE A 80 -1.22 7.67 7.41
C ILE A 80 -2.19 6.51 7.25
N THR A 81 -1.72 5.33 6.84
CA THR A 81 -2.57 4.13 6.73
C THR A 81 -3.20 3.78 8.07
N LEU A 82 -2.43 3.83 9.15
CA LEU A 82 -2.95 3.54 10.49
C LEU A 82 -3.95 4.58 10.96
N GLU A 83 -3.70 5.86 10.70
CA GLU A 83 -4.64 6.93 11.04
C GLU A 83 -5.97 6.75 10.33
N LEU A 84 -5.92 6.43 9.04
CA LEU A 84 -7.13 6.18 8.25
C LEU A 84 -7.87 4.93 8.74
N PHE A 85 -7.12 3.92 9.16
CA PHE A 85 -7.71 2.70 9.73
C PHE A 85 -8.46 3.02 11.03
N GLU A 86 -7.82 3.73 11.94
CA GLU A 86 -8.39 4.06 13.25
C GLU A 86 -9.62 4.96 13.14
N SER A 87 -9.66 5.86 12.16
CA SER A 87 -10.81 6.76 11.96
C SER A 87 -11.97 6.10 11.23
N GLY A 88 -11.77 4.89 10.67
CA GLY A 88 -12.77 4.23 9.85
C GLY A 88 -12.74 4.65 8.38
N GLU A 89 -11.93 5.64 8.03
CA GLU A 89 -11.80 6.15 6.66
C GLU A 89 -11.24 5.10 5.71
N LEU A 90 -10.27 4.30 6.17
CA LEU A 90 -9.65 3.28 5.33
C LEU A 90 -10.68 2.23 4.89
N ALA A 91 -11.52 1.77 5.82
CA ALA A 91 -12.59 0.82 5.50
C ALA A 91 -13.57 1.40 4.48
N ARG A 92 -13.91 2.67 4.60
CA ARG A 92 -14.78 3.36 3.66
C ARG A 92 -14.15 3.43 2.26
N MET A 93 -12.88 3.82 2.17
CA MET A 93 -12.15 3.92 0.91
C MET A 93 -12.07 2.57 0.21
N ILE A 94 -11.78 1.51 0.97
CA ILE A 94 -11.69 0.15 0.44
C ILE A 94 -13.06 -0.33 -0.02
N SER A 95 -14.11 -0.08 0.75
CA SER A 95 -15.48 -0.44 0.40
C SER A 95 -15.91 0.21 -0.91
N GLU A 96 -15.64 1.49 -1.08
CA GLU A 96 -15.93 2.21 -2.32
C GLU A 96 -15.18 1.62 -3.50
N THR A 97 -13.93 1.22 -3.30
CA THR A 97 -13.10 0.59 -4.31
C THR A 97 -13.69 -0.74 -4.76
N HIS A 98 -14.12 -1.56 -3.82
CA HIS A 98 -14.68 -2.89 -4.12
C HIS A 98 -16.09 -2.84 -4.71
N ALA A 99 -16.78 -1.71 -4.57
CA ALA A 99 -18.12 -1.53 -5.11
C ALA A 99 -18.14 -1.25 -6.61
N GLN A 100 -16.96 -1.00 -7.20
CA GLN A 100 -16.84 -0.65 -8.61
C GLN A 100 -16.56 -1.85 -9.51
#